data_498ceb21c9576ee2d2fa9ca1d7d02a0a
#
_entry.id   498ceb21c9576ee2d2fa9ca1d7d02a0a
#
_cell.length_a   1.000
_cell.length_b   1.000
_cell.length_c   1.000
_cell.angle_alpha   90.00
_cell.angle_beta   90.00
_cell.angle_gamma   90.00
#
_symmetry.space_group_name_H-M   'P 1'
#
loop_
_entity.id
_entity.type
_entity.pdbx_description
1 polymer ?
#
loop_
_entity_poly.entity_id
_entity_poly.type
_entity_poly.pdbx_seq_one_letter_code
_entity_poly.pdbx_strand_id
1 'polypeptide(L)'
;NVESTDDCVHSNGNITINGGKLTLNSGDDGIHGDGNVNIKDGEVNIESCYEGIEGIIINIDGGEISITASDDGFNASDGSGSNIMVPGEFGNSSSSCELNINNGNIYVNAGGDGLDSNGIININGGTTVVDGPVSDGDGALDSGSEIIINGGILIAAGSSGMAETPSDSSGQNTIAIAFSQSNRALTAVCVKDSDGNIIVSYQPSKEYSSIIIS
;
A
#
# COMPACT_ATOMS: atom_id res chain seq x y z
N ASN A 1 14.53 17.55 5.39
CA ASN A 1 13.43 17.30 6.32
C ASN A 1 12.39 18.39 6.13
N VAL A 2 11.13 18.02 6.05
CA VAL A 2 9.98 18.92 5.96
C VAL A 2 9.01 18.57 7.09
N GLU A 3 8.50 19.59 7.74
CA GLU A 3 7.41 19.48 8.73
C GLU A 3 6.33 20.49 8.33
N SER A 4 5.10 20.03 8.17
CA SER A 4 3.96 20.84 7.71
C SER A 4 2.69 20.47 8.50
N THR A 5 1.79 21.42 8.65
CA THR A 5 0.42 21.17 9.17
C THR A 5 -0.57 20.80 8.07
N ASP A 6 -0.17 20.87 6.84
CA ASP A 6 -0.81 20.50 5.59
C ASP A 6 0.14 19.53 4.88
N ASP A 7 0.05 19.30 3.58
CA ASP A 7 0.95 18.42 2.83
C ASP A 7 2.42 18.84 2.94
N CYS A 8 3.32 17.87 3.07
CA CYS A 8 4.74 18.16 3.06
C CYS A 8 5.28 18.45 1.66
N VAL A 9 4.77 17.76 0.65
CA VAL A 9 5.08 17.96 -0.77
C VAL A 9 3.79 17.96 -1.56
N HIS A 10 3.40 19.13 -2.09
CA HIS A 10 2.16 19.28 -2.85
C HIS A 10 2.39 19.83 -4.27
N SER A 11 1.60 19.34 -5.23
CA SER A 11 1.57 19.88 -6.60
C SER A 11 0.17 19.75 -7.21
N ASN A 12 -0.34 20.86 -7.80
CA ASN A 12 -1.55 20.84 -8.64
C ASN A 12 -1.34 20.10 -10.00
N GLY A 13 -0.34 19.28 -10.10
CA GLY A 13 -0.01 18.49 -11.28
C GLY A 13 0.86 17.30 -10.89
N ASN A 14 1.82 16.97 -11.75
CA ASN A 14 2.67 15.80 -11.50
C ASN A 14 3.80 16.11 -10.53
N ILE A 15 4.19 15.08 -9.75
CA ILE A 15 5.39 15.07 -8.93
C ILE A 15 6.36 14.04 -9.47
N THR A 16 7.65 14.35 -9.48
CA THR A 16 8.70 13.39 -9.80
C THR A 16 9.86 13.52 -8.83
N ILE A 17 10.17 12.44 -8.12
CA ILE A 17 11.32 12.30 -7.24
C ILE A 17 12.34 11.42 -7.94
N ASN A 18 13.48 11.99 -8.32
CA ASN A 18 14.53 11.26 -9.05
C ASN A 18 15.60 10.67 -8.12
N GLY A 19 15.53 10.96 -6.83
CA GLY A 19 16.49 10.52 -5.82
C GLY A 19 16.65 11.54 -4.71
N GLY A 20 17.61 11.30 -3.83
CA GLY A 20 17.87 12.14 -2.65
C GLY A 20 17.29 11.53 -1.39
N LYS A 21 17.23 12.33 -0.32
CA LYS A 21 16.69 11.90 0.97
C LYS A 21 15.64 12.88 1.45
N LEU A 22 14.44 12.40 1.61
CA LEU A 22 13.28 13.09 2.17
C LEU A 22 12.93 12.48 3.54
N THR A 23 12.69 13.35 4.52
CA THR A 23 12.07 12.98 5.80
C THR A 23 10.92 13.94 6.00
N LEU A 24 9.70 13.41 6.06
CA LEU A 24 8.46 14.18 6.03
C LEU A 24 7.65 13.89 7.29
N ASN A 25 7.08 14.95 7.87
CA ASN A 25 6.16 14.88 9.00
C ASN A 25 4.99 15.82 8.70
N SER A 26 3.89 15.26 8.26
CA SER A 26 2.75 15.99 7.70
C SER A 26 1.53 15.95 8.63
N GLY A 27 0.77 17.02 8.60
CA GLY A 27 -0.55 17.08 9.25
C GLY A 27 -1.67 16.59 8.34
N ASP A 28 -1.43 16.55 7.05
CA ASP A 28 -2.26 15.96 6.00
C ASP A 28 -1.39 14.98 5.20
N ASP A 29 -1.23 15.08 3.88
CA ASP A 29 -0.53 14.06 3.13
C ASP A 29 0.99 14.25 3.11
N GLY A 30 1.71 13.13 3.10
CA GLY A 30 3.16 13.17 2.97
C GLY A 30 3.58 13.74 1.62
N ILE A 31 3.02 13.20 0.54
CA ILE A 31 3.23 13.62 -0.86
C ILE A 31 1.90 13.57 -1.60
N HIS A 32 1.39 14.72 -2.07
CA HIS A 32 0.14 14.84 -2.78
C HIS A 32 0.31 15.49 -4.16
N GLY A 33 -0.05 14.79 -5.21
CA GLY A 33 -0.11 15.32 -6.57
C GLY A 33 -1.50 15.21 -7.17
N ASP A 34 -2.11 16.34 -7.60
CA ASP A 34 -3.37 16.33 -8.36
C ASP A 34 -3.24 15.57 -9.71
N GLY A 35 -2.05 15.16 -10.07
CA GLY A 35 -1.72 14.35 -11.23
C GLY A 35 -0.96 13.09 -10.84
N ASN A 36 0.07 12.73 -11.62
CA ASN A 36 0.83 11.53 -11.36
C ASN A 36 1.97 11.78 -10.38
N VAL A 37 2.21 10.83 -9.47
CA VAL A 37 3.38 10.81 -8.59
C VAL A 37 4.34 9.73 -9.05
N ASN A 38 5.60 10.11 -9.33
CA ASN A 38 6.63 9.20 -9.82
C ASN A 38 7.83 9.23 -8.87
N ILE A 39 8.16 8.12 -8.23
CA ILE A 39 9.37 7.95 -7.43
C ILE A 39 10.29 7.00 -8.17
N LYS A 40 11.42 7.52 -8.66
CA LYS A 40 12.37 6.73 -9.45
C LYS A 40 13.47 6.11 -8.60
N ASP A 41 13.88 6.81 -7.56
CA ASP A 41 14.93 6.39 -6.64
C ASP A 41 14.97 7.34 -5.44
N GLY A 42 15.76 7.02 -4.43
CA GLY A 42 16.00 7.83 -3.23
C GLY A 42 15.52 7.16 -1.95
N GLU A 43 15.68 7.90 -0.86
CA GLU A 43 15.17 7.50 0.45
C GLU A 43 14.02 8.44 0.82
N VAL A 44 12.80 7.92 0.91
CA VAL A 44 11.60 8.66 1.29
C VAL A 44 11.08 8.09 2.60
N ASN A 45 11.18 8.86 3.67
CA ASN A 45 10.70 8.49 4.99
C ASN A 45 9.58 9.44 5.41
N ILE A 46 8.34 8.98 5.41
CA ILE A 46 7.16 9.68 5.88
C ILE A 46 6.88 9.17 7.30
N GLU A 47 7.32 9.97 8.29
CA GLU A 47 7.29 9.56 9.71
C GLU A 47 5.89 9.62 10.31
N SER A 48 5.07 10.58 9.84
CA SER A 48 3.65 10.66 10.14
C SER A 48 2.92 11.48 9.08
N CYS A 49 1.67 11.10 8.79
CA CYS A 49 0.78 11.80 7.85
C CYS A 49 -0.67 11.32 8.05
N TYR A 50 -1.61 11.94 7.35
CA TYR A 50 -2.94 11.39 7.15
C TYR A 50 -2.85 10.31 6.08
N GLU A 51 -2.61 10.66 4.81
CA GLU A 51 -2.25 9.72 3.76
C GLU A 51 -0.76 9.82 3.40
N GLY A 52 -0.16 8.69 3.02
CA GLY A 52 1.27 8.65 2.72
C GLY A 52 1.62 9.33 1.41
N ILE A 53 1.16 8.73 0.31
CA ILE A 53 1.39 9.21 -1.05
C ILE A 53 0.08 9.13 -1.83
N GLU A 54 -0.40 10.29 -2.28
CA GLU A 54 -1.62 10.43 -3.07
C GLU A 54 -1.32 10.92 -4.49
N GLY A 55 -2.09 10.41 -5.47
CA GLY A 55 -2.05 10.84 -6.87
C GLY A 55 -2.92 9.97 -7.76
N ILE A 56 -3.21 10.43 -8.99
CA ILE A 56 -4.03 9.65 -9.93
C ILE A 56 -3.33 8.36 -10.36
N ILE A 57 -2.06 8.48 -10.77
CA ILE A 57 -1.20 7.34 -11.08
C ILE A 57 0.05 7.46 -10.24
N ILE A 58 0.31 6.45 -9.41
CA ILE A 58 1.50 6.39 -8.58
C ILE A 58 2.44 5.35 -9.16
N ASN A 59 3.65 5.76 -9.54
CA ASN A 59 4.68 4.88 -10.06
C ASN A 59 5.89 4.86 -9.14
N ILE A 60 6.24 3.69 -8.63
CA ILE A 60 7.44 3.46 -7.82
C ILE A 60 8.40 2.61 -8.65
N ASP A 61 9.43 3.24 -9.20
CA ASP A 61 10.45 2.58 -10.04
C ASP A 61 11.66 2.12 -9.21
N GLY A 62 11.81 2.60 -7.97
CA GLY A 62 12.91 2.25 -7.08
C GLY A 62 12.90 3.06 -5.80
N GLY A 63 13.97 2.89 -5.01
CA GLY A 63 14.21 3.61 -3.76
C GLY A 63 13.84 2.83 -2.50
N GLU A 64 14.14 3.44 -1.36
CA GLU A 64 13.78 2.97 -0.02
C GLU A 64 12.65 3.85 0.49
N ILE A 65 11.45 3.32 0.63
CA ILE A 65 10.25 4.08 1.01
C ILE A 65 9.70 3.52 2.31
N SER A 66 9.54 4.38 3.29
CA SER A 66 8.91 4.04 4.58
C SER A 66 7.80 5.02 4.87
N ILE A 67 6.60 4.52 5.14
CA ILE A 67 5.41 5.32 5.37
C ILE A 67 4.77 4.89 6.70
N THR A 68 4.43 5.89 7.53
CA THR A 68 3.54 5.72 8.68
C THR A 68 2.39 6.69 8.51
N ALA A 69 1.22 6.17 8.17
CA ALA A 69 0.01 6.93 7.92
C ALA A 69 -1.08 6.59 8.96
N SER A 70 -1.90 7.58 9.29
CA SER A 70 -3.06 7.40 10.16
C SER A 70 -4.28 6.89 9.39
N ASP A 71 -4.30 7.11 8.10
CA ASP A 71 -5.22 6.57 7.11
C ASP A 71 -4.42 5.75 6.09
N ASP A 72 -4.50 6.03 4.78
CA ASP A 72 -3.93 5.17 3.76
C ASP A 72 -2.42 5.34 3.57
N GLY A 73 -1.73 4.23 3.27
CA GLY A 73 -0.30 4.29 2.94
C GLY A 73 -0.05 4.87 1.55
N PHE A 74 -0.70 4.31 0.55
CA PHE A 74 -0.79 4.84 -0.81
C PHE A 74 -2.27 4.99 -1.17
N ASN A 75 -2.63 6.10 -1.82
CA ASN A 75 -3.97 6.35 -2.33
C ASN A 75 -3.90 6.78 -3.80
N ALA A 76 -4.16 5.85 -4.73
CA ALA A 76 -4.28 6.17 -6.15
C ALA A 76 -5.72 6.58 -6.47
N SER A 77 -5.99 7.88 -6.43
CA SER A 77 -7.32 8.49 -6.53
C SER A 77 -7.33 9.66 -7.51
N ASP A 78 -8.43 9.86 -8.22
CA ASP A 78 -8.64 11.03 -9.10
C ASP A 78 -9.56 12.09 -8.46
N GLY A 79 -9.84 11.96 -7.17
CA GLY A 79 -10.73 12.86 -6.43
C GLY A 79 -12.18 12.82 -6.90
N SER A 80 -12.53 11.97 -7.87
CA SER A 80 -13.88 11.86 -8.41
C SER A 80 -14.83 11.07 -7.53
N GLY A 81 -14.47 10.84 -6.27
CA GLY A 81 -15.26 10.17 -5.26
C GLY A 81 -16.69 10.63 -5.25
N SER A 82 -17.56 9.98 -6.04
CA SER A 82 -18.97 10.34 -6.03
C SER A 82 -19.60 9.80 -4.76
N ASN A 83 -19.98 10.73 -3.85
CA ASN A 83 -20.84 10.48 -2.70
C ASN A 83 -22.24 9.93 -3.08
N ILE A 84 -22.38 9.29 -4.23
CA ILE A 84 -23.60 8.63 -4.66
C ILE A 84 -23.46 7.15 -4.33
N MET A 85 -23.89 6.77 -3.14
CA MET A 85 -24.14 5.36 -2.84
C MET A 85 -25.18 4.82 -3.83
N VAL A 86 -24.75 4.16 -4.87
CA VAL A 86 -25.60 3.34 -5.72
C VAL A 86 -25.77 1.99 -5.00
N PRO A 87 -27.02 1.63 -4.61
CA PRO A 87 -27.23 0.36 -3.92
C PRO A 87 -26.77 -0.81 -4.77
N GLY A 88 -25.70 -1.49 -4.33
CA GLY A 88 -25.11 -2.66 -4.99
C GLY A 88 -23.73 -2.43 -5.63
N GLU A 89 -23.21 -1.20 -5.65
CA GLU A 89 -21.81 -0.91 -5.97
C GLU A 89 -21.09 -0.59 -4.67
N PHE A 90 -20.12 -1.39 -4.32
CA PHE A 90 -19.18 -1.15 -3.23
C PHE A 90 -17.87 -0.65 -3.86
N GLY A 91 -17.51 0.59 -3.55
CA GLY A 91 -16.26 1.21 -3.96
C GLY A 91 -16.37 2.15 -5.17
N ASN A 92 -15.51 3.16 -5.19
CA ASN A 92 -15.28 4.08 -6.29
C ASN A 92 -14.26 3.45 -7.25
N SER A 93 -14.69 2.77 -8.29
CA SER A 93 -13.75 2.32 -9.30
C SER A 93 -13.53 3.41 -10.36
N SER A 94 -12.29 3.84 -10.56
CA SER A 94 -11.88 4.69 -11.66
C SER A 94 -10.83 3.99 -12.51
N SER A 95 -11.13 3.73 -13.78
CA SER A 95 -10.21 3.09 -14.71
C SER A 95 -8.96 3.93 -15.05
N SER A 96 -8.87 5.15 -14.52
CA SER A 96 -7.73 6.05 -14.68
C SER A 96 -6.73 5.97 -13.53
N CYS A 97 -7.12 5.39 -12.39
CA CYS A 97 -6.26 5.30 -11.21
C CYS A 97 -5.40 4.04 -11.26
N GLU A 98 -4.11 4.18 -10.95
CA GLU A 98 -3.17 3.08 -10.94
C GLU A 98 -2.13 3.25 -9.84
N LEU A 99 -1.87 2.18 -9.10
CA LEU A 99 -0.69 2.05 -8.26
C LEU A 99 0.26 1.03 -8.88
N ASN A 100 1.40 1.48 -9.38
CA ASN A 100 2.39 0.66 -10.05
C ASN A 100 3.68 0.59 -9.21
N ILE A 101 3.98 -0.56 -8.61
CA ILE A 101 5.22 -0.84 -7.90
C ILE A 101 6.11 -1.68 -8.81
N ASN A 102 7.06 -1.03 -9.48
CA ASN A 102 7.97 -1.66 -10.43
C ASN A 102 9.23 -2.19 -9.76
N ASN A 103 9.69 -1.52 -8.70
CA ASN A 103 10.86 -1.91 -7.93
C ASN A 103 10.92 -1.09 -6.63
N GLY A 104 11.96 -1.32 -5.79
CA GLY A 104 12.20 -0.61 -4.54
C GLY A 104 12.01 -1.49 -3.31
N ASN A 105 12.32 -0.93 -2.14
CA ASN A 105 12.03 -1.54 -0.85
C ASN A 105 11.03 -0.63 -0.14
N ILE A 106 9.83 -1.12 0.06
CA ILE A 106 8.69 -0.36 0.53
C ILE A 106 8.19 -0.98 1.84
N TYR A 107 8.10 -0.15 2.86
CA TYR A 107 7.43 -0.48 4.12
C TYR A 107 6.30 0.50 4.37
N VAL A 108 5.12 -0.03 4.63
CA VAL A 108 3.91 0.74 4.95
C VAL A 108 3.36 0.31 6.29
N ASN A 109 3.09 1.27 7.15
CA ASN A 109 2.32 1.11 8.38
C ASN A 109 1.13 2.07 8.32
N ALA A 110 -0.04 1.56 7.92
CA ALA A 110 -1.24 2.34 7.65
C ALA A 110 -2.36 2.05 8.65
N GLY A 111 -3.10 3.07 9.05
CA GLY A 111 -4.30 2.95 9.89
C GLY A 111 -5.55 2.60 9.10
N GLY A 112 -5.65 3.11 7.86
CA GLY A 112 -6.56 2.74 6.79
C GLY A 112 -5.94 1.71 5.86
N ASP A 113 -6.23 1.80 4.54
CA ASP A 113 -5.72 0.86 3.57
C ASP A 113 -4.20 0.98 3.40
N GLY A 114 -3.52 -0.17 3.32
CA GLY A 114 -2.08 -0.16 3.12
C GLY A 114 -1.68 0.31 1.74
N LEU A 115 -2.21 -0.36 0.73
CA LEU A 115 -2.15 0.03 -0.67
C LEU A 115 -3.58 0.18 -1.16
N ASP A 116 -4.00 1.41 -1.47
CA ASP A 116 -5.29 1.71 -2.08
C ASP A 116 -5.13 2.19 -3.53
N SER A 117 -6.04 1.76 -4.37
CA SER A 117 -6.25 2.31 -5.69
C SER A 117 -7.71 2.22 -6.09
N ASN A 118 -8.32 3.35 -6.43
CA ASN A 118 -9.64 3.36 -7.06
C ASN A 118 -9.67 2.66 -8.44
N GLY A 119 -8.53 2.20 -8.93
CA GLY A 119 -8.37 1.43 -10.16
C GLY A 119 -7.62 0.13 -9.93
N ILE A 120 -6.44 0.00 -10.53
CA ILE A 120 -5.63 -1.23 -10.50
C ILE A 120 -4.40 -1.07 -9.62
N ILE A 121 -4.01 -2.15 -8.92
CA ILE A 121 -2.72 -2.27 -8.25
C ILE A 121 -1.86 -3.26 -9.04
N ASN A 122 -0.69 -2.82 -9.51
CA ASN A 122 0.30 -3.64 -10.18
C ASN A 122 1.58 -3.73 -9.35
N ILE A 123 2.00 -4.94 -8.97
CA ILE A 123 3.30 -5.19 -8.33
C ILE A 123 4.14 -6.00 -9.29
N ASN A 124 5.18 -5.37 -9.85
CA ASN A 124 6.03 -5.94 -10.89
C ASN A 124 7.43 -6.32 -10.37
N GLY A 125 7.83 -5.83 -9.20
CA GLY A 125 9.16 -6.08 -8.64
C GLY A 125 9.35 -5.45 -7.27
N GLY A 126 10.58 -5.55 -6.76
CA GLY A 126 10.96 -4.99 -5.45
C GLY A 126 10.49 -5.83 -4.27
N THR A 127 10.48 -5.21 -3.10
CA THR A 127 9.96 -5.79 -1.85
C THR A 127 8.98 -4.82 -1.24
N THR A 128 7.74 -5.25 -1.06
CA THR A 128 6.68 -4.45 -0.42
C THR A 128 6.18 -5.18 0.81
N VAL A 129 6.27 -4.49 1.94
CA VAL A 129 5.79 -4.96 3.24
C VAL A 129 4.76 -4.00 3.77
N VAL A 130 3.59 -4.51 4.10
CA VAL A 130 2.45 -3.74 4.60
C VAL A 130 2.02 -4.26 5.95
N ASP A 131 2.06 -3.39 6.95
CA ASP A 131 1.34 -3.52 8.20
C ASP A 131 0.07 -2.65 8.10
N GLY A 132 -0.99 -3.23 7.58
CA GLY A 132 -2.27 -2.58 7.29
C GLY A 132 -3.14 -2.35 8.54
N PRO A 133 -4.43 -2.05 8.37
CA PRO A 133 -5.34 -1.72 9.44
C PRO A 133 -5.58 -2.90 10.41
N VAL A 134 -5.92 -2.54 11.65
CA VAL A 134 -6.40 -3.49 12.67
C VAL A 134 -7.94 -3.53 12.68
N SER A 135 -8.58 -2.44 12.23
CA SER A 135 -10.04 -2.33 12.11
C SER A 135 -10.57 -3.10 10.91
N ASP A 136 -11.83 -3.55 10.97
CA ASP A 136 -12.48 -4.32 9.89
C ASP A 136 -13.10 -3.41 8.79
N GLY A 137 -12.86 -2.10 8.83
CA GLY A 137 -13.36 -1.13 7.85
C GLY A 137 -12.51 -1.04 6.58
N ASP A 138 -11.24 -1.44 6.69
CA ASP A 138 -10.23 -1.25 5.67
C ASP A 138 -9.39 -2.53 5.52
N GLY A 139 -8.54 -2.60 4.48
CA GLY A 139 -7.70 -3.76 4.15
C GLY A 139 -6.21 -3.42 4.05
N ALA A 140 -5.34 -4.42 4.13
CA ALA A 140 -3.93 -4.19 3.81
C ALA A 140 -3.72 -3.85 2.32
N LEU A 141 -4.65 -4.30 1.47
CA LEU A 141 -4.76 -4.01 0.04
C LEU A 141 -6.21 -3.72 -0.26
N ASP A 142 -6.50 -2.65 -1.00
CA ASP A 142 -7.81 -2.32 -1.57
C ASP A 142 -7.66 -1.88 -3.03
N SER A 143 -8.52 -2.37 -3.91
CA SER A 143 -8.47 -2.07 -5.33
C SER A 143 -9.87 -1.97 -5.93
N GLY A 144 -10.17 -0.86 -6.58
CA GLY A 144 -11.42 -0.71 -7.32
C GLY A 144 -11.56 -1.66 -8.53
N SER A 145 -10.51 -2.39 -8.89
CA SER A 145 -10.50 -3.31 -10.04
C SER A 145 -9.77 -4.62 -9.75
N GLU A 146 -8.47 -4.68 -9.96
CA GLU A 146 -7.67 -5.90 -9.79
C GLU A 146 -6.34 -5.59 -9.08
N ILE A 147 -5.86 -6.55 -8.31
CA ILE A 147 -4.51 -6.57 -7.76
C ILE A 147 -3.71 -7.60 -8.55
N ILE A 148 -2.72 -7.14 -9.31
CA ILE A 148 -1.91 -8.01 -10.18
C ILE A 148 -0.47 -8.05 -9.68
N ILE A 149 0.04 -9.25 -9.41
CA ILE A 149 1.42 -9.46 -8.99
C ILE A 149 2.16 -10.25 -10.06
N ASN A 150 3.13 -9.61 -10.70
CA ASN A 150 3.95 -10.19 -11.75
C ASN A 150 5.37 -10.53 -11.28
N GLY A 151 5.81 -9.98 -10.15
CA GLY A 151 7.15 -10.19 -9.61
C GLY A 151 7.37 -9.48 -8.29
N GLY A 152 8.55 -9.69 -7.71
CA GLY A 152 8.91 -9.11 -6.42
C GLY A 152 8.47 -9.96 -5.22
N ILE A 153 8.45 -9.33 -4.05
CA ILE A 153 7.98 -9.92 -2.80
C ILE A 153 6.91 -9.00 -2.23
N LEU A 154 5.74 -9.54 -1.97
CA LEU A 154 4.69 -8.88 -1.21
C LEU A 154 4.46 -9.63 0.09
N ILE A 155 4.42 -8.87 1.19
CA ILE A 155 3.92 -9.34 2.50
C ILE A 155 2.94 -8.27 2.97
N ALA A 156 1.66 -8.60 3.06
CA ALA A 156 0.64 -7.68 3.52
C ALA A 156 -0.16 -8.33 4.65
N ALA A 157 -0.08 -7.75 5.83
CA ALA A 157 -0.80 -8.20 7.03
C ALA A 157 -1.78 -7.11 7.47
N GLY A 158 -2.99 -7.48 7.88
CA GLY A 158 -3.99 -6.53 8.32
C GLY A 158 -5.26 -7.18 8.84
N SER A 159 -6.36 -6.44 8.82
CA SER A 159 -7.69 -6.95 9.13
C SER A 159 -8.13 -8.00 8.08
N SER A 160 -9.02 -8.89 8.48
CA SER A 160 -9.70 -9.81 7.55
C SER A 160 -11.07 -9.29 7.08
N GLY A 161 -11.54 -8.14 7.62
CA GLY A 161 -12.88 -7.62 7.34
C GLY A 161 -13.06 -7.19 5.89
N MET A 162 -12.09 -6.42 5.36
CA MET A 162 -12.06 -5.94 3.97
C MET A 162 -10.83 -6.48 3.21
N ALA A 163 -10.30 -7.65 3.61
CA ALA A 163 -9.11 -8.19 3.00
C ALA A 163 -9.37 -8.62 1.54
N GLU A 164 -8.71 -7.95 0.60
CA GLU A 164 -8.67 -8.30 -0.81
C GLU A 164 -7.47 -9.19 -1.14
N THR A 165 -7.60 -10.00 -2.16
CA THR A 165 -6.55 -10.91 -2.61
C THR A 165 -6.16 -10.64 -4.05
N PRO A 166 -4.87 -10.88 -4.41
CA PRO A 166 -4.43 -10.78 -5.79
C PRO A 166 -5.27 -11.62 -6.75
N SER A 167 -5.47 -11.09 -7.94
CA SER A 167 -6.24 -11.70 -9.02
C SER A 167 -5.57 -12.97 -9.57
N ASP A 168 -6.38 -13.89 -10.07
CA ASP A 168 -5.91 -15.10 -10.78
C ASP A 168 -5.15 -14.76 -12.08
N SER A 169 -5.25 -13.52 -12.57
CA SER A 169 -4.46 -13.01 -13.70
C SER A 169 -3.00 -12.70 -13.35
N SER A 170 -2.63 -12.74 -12.06
CA SER A 170 -1.26 -12.54 -11.59
C SER A 170 -0.29 -13.56 -12.18
N GLY A 171 0.92 -13.11 -12.54
CA GLY A 171 1.99 -13.98 -13.02
C GLY A 171 2.70 -14.78 -11.89
N GLN A 172 2.43 -14.46 -10.64
CA GLN A 172 3.05 -15.02 -9.44
C GLN A 172 2.00 -15.67 -8.53
N ASN A 173 2.37 -16.77 -7.87
CA ASN A 173 1.49 -17.43 -6.92
C ASN A 173 1.40 -16.65 -5.60
N THR A 174 0.24 -16.69 -4.98
CA THR A 174 -0.06 -16.01 -3.73
C THR A 174 -0.57 -16.98 -2.67
N ILE A 175 -0.15 -16.78 -1.44
CA ILE A 175 -0.73 -17.39 -0.24
C ILE A 175 -1.54 -16.31 0.45
N ALA A 176 -2.85 -16.49 0.56
CA ALA A 176 -3.73 -15.61 1.31
C ALA A 176 -4.42 -16.41 2.43
N ILE A 177 -4.33 -15.91 3.65
CA ILE A 177 -4.88 -16.57 4.85
C ILE A 177 -5.71 -15.55 5.64
N ALA A 178 -6.98 -15.86 5.87
CA ALA A 178 -7.78 -15.20 6.90
C ALA A 178 -7.84 -16.10 8.13
N PHE A 179 -7.42 -15.57 9.26
CA PHE A 179 -7.43 -16.28 10.54
C PHE A 179 -8.78 -16.11 11.23
N SER A 180 -9.23 -17.14 11.93
CA SER A 180 -10.49 -17.10 12.70
C SER A 180 -10.43 -16.22 13.95
N GLN A 181 -9.23 -15.83 14.36
CA GLN A 181 -8.96 -14.92 15.48
C GLN A 181 -7.77 -14.04 15.13
N SER A 182 -7.75 -12.82 15.65
CA SER A 182 -6.62 -11.92 15.49
C SER A 182 -5.37 -12.50 16.16
N ASN A 183 -4.25 -12.38 15.47
CA ASN A 183 -2.92 -12.68 15.98
C ASN A 183 -2.36 -11.41 16.64
N ARG A 184 -1.63 -11.58 17.73
CA ARG A 184 -0.99 -10.43 18.39
C ARG A 184 0.13 -9.89 17.52
N ALA A 185 0.39 -8.60 17.66
CA ALA A 185 1.59 -7.98 17.14
C ALA A 185 2.84 -8.82 17.43
N LEU A 186 3.78 -8.83 16.49
CA LEU A 186 5.04 -9.58 16.53
C LEU A 186 4.89 -11.11 16.56
N THR A 187 3.68 -11.64 16.34
CA THR A 187 3.52 -13.08 16.10
C THR A 187 4.06 -13.41 14.71
N ALA A 188 5.10 -14.24 14.65
CA ALA A 188 5.77 -14.55 13.39
C ALA A 188 4.91 -15.40 12.46
N VAL A 189 4.88 -15.05 11.19
CA VAL A 189 4.45 -15.90 10.09
C VAL A 189 5.67 -16.42 9.38
N CYS A 190 5.66 -17.70 9.01
CA CYS A 190 6.78 -18.34 8.35
C CYS A 190 6.27 -19.28 7.24
N VAL A 191 6.69 -19.01 6.01
CA VAL A 191 6.49 -19.90 4.86
C VAL A 191 7.72 -20.77 4.68
N LYS A 192 7.51 -22.07 4.54
CA LYS A 192 8.58 -23.06 4.34
C LYS A 192 8.32 -23.89 3.09
N ASP A 193 9.40 -24.35 2.46
CA ASP A 193 9.32 -25.35 1.40
C ASP A 193 9.04 -26.76 1.95
N SER A 194 8.92 -27.74 1.05
CA SER A 194 8.69 -29.15 1.42
C SER A 194 9.83 -29.77 2.22
N ASP A 195 11.03 -29.21 2.13
CA ASP A 195 12.22 -29.67 2.84
C ASP A 195 12.39 -28.99 4.21
N GLY A 196 11.50 -28.04 4.54
CA GLY A 196 11.47 -27.28 5.79
C GLY A 196 12.36 -26.04 5.81
N ASN A 197 12.93 -25.65 4.67
CA ASN A 197 13.69 -24.39 4.58
C ASN A 197 12.74 -23.19 4.61
N ILE A 198 13.16 -22.15 5.30
CA ILE A 198 12.38 -20.92 5.38
C ILE A 198 12.50 -20.16 4.04
N ILE A 199 11.36 -19.91 3.40
CA ILE A 199 11.26 -19.06 2.21
C ILE A 199 11.04 -17.59 2.64
N VAL A 200 10.07 -17.38 3.53
CA VAL A 200 9.72 -16.06 4.07
C VAL A 200 9.46 -16.19 5.57
N SER A 201 9.90 -15.20 6.32
CA SER A 201 9.54 -15.04 7.73
C SER A 201 9.32 -13.57 8.02
N TYR A 202 8.16 -13.22 8.57
CA TYR A 202 7.80 -11.86 8.91
C TYR A 202 7.10 -11.79 10.28
N GLN A 203 7.27 -10.67 10.97
CA GLN A 203 6.61 -10.36 12.23
C GLN A 203 5.89 -9.03 12.08
N PRO A 204 4.57 -9.02 11.78
CA PRO A 204 3.80 -7.78 11.68
C PRO A 204 3.90 -6.95 12.95
N SER A 205 4.09 -5.65 12.81
CA SER A 205 4.25 -4.73 13.95
C SER A 205 2.94 -4.47 14.70
N LYS A 206 1.81 -4.79 14.07
CA LYS A 206 0.45 -4.66 14.62
C LYS A 206 -0.26 -6.00 14.76
N GLU A 207 -1.43 -6.01 15.42
CA GLU A 207 -2.34 -7.14 15.37
C GLU A 207 -2.85 -7.35 13.94
N TYR A 208 -3.07 -8.60 13.56
CA TYR A 208 -3.53 -8.95 12.23
C TYR A 208 -4.44 -10.17 12.26
N SER A 209 -5.44 -10.21 11.39
CA SER A 209 -6.33 -11.34 11.16
C SER A 209 -6.32 -11.82 9.72
N SER A 210 -5.56 -11.17 8.84
CA SER A 210 -5.25 -11.65 7.48
C SER A 210 -3.78 -11.50 7.18
N ILE A 211 -3.28 -12.34 6.26
CA ILE A 211 -1.94 -12.16 5.68
C ILE A 211 -1.92 -12.65 4.25
N ILE A 212 -1.27 -11.87 3.39
CA ILE A 212 -1.06 -12.15 1.98
C ILE A 212 0.44 -12.17 1.74
N ILE A 213 0.95 -13.21 1.09
CA ILE A 213 2.36 -13.38 0.75
C ILE A 213 2.45 -13.83 -0.70
N SER A 214 3.21 -13.11 -1.48
CA SER A 214 3.48 -13.43 -2.87
C SER A 214 4.95 -13.22 -3.22
#